data_dd3add57639de5fb8df53f9e9efdf283
#
_entry.id   dd3add57639de5fb8df53f9e9efdf283
#
_cell.length_a   1.000
_cell.length_b   1.000
_cell.length_c   1.000
_cell.angle_alpha   90.00
_cell.angle_beta   90.00
_cell.angle_gamma   90.00
#
_symmetry.space_group_name_H-M   'P 1'
#
loop_
_entity.id
_entity.type
_entity.pdbx_description
1 polymer ?
#
loop_
_entity_poly.entity_id
_entity_poly.type
_entity_poly.pdbx_seq_one_letter_code
_entity_poly.pdbx_strand_id
1 'polypeptide(L)'
;MALVVNTNVSSLAAQRNLSINQAQLGRSVERLSSGLRITRAADDAAGLGVSETLRAQIRSINQANRNAGDGISLTQVADGAAATVGSLLSRMRELATQSASGTLGATERSYLDQEFVALRSEIDRIATTTEYNGQPLLSGSSNTFEVFIGFKSGSGNSLNVALADLDVAAVGLTGASVSTAAAAQTMLSNIDSAISAVATARANYGSIQSRFEVAI
;
A
#
# COMPACT_ATOMS: atom_id res chain seq x y z
N MET A 1 71.36 -30.66 32.41
CA MET A 1 70.10 -31.03 31.72
C MET A 1 70.32 -32.32 30.99
N ALA A 2 69.65 -33.40 31.36
CA ALA A 2 69.81 -34.67 30.65
C ALA A 2 69.19 -34.54 29.26
N LEU A 3 69.98 -34.71 28.20
CA LEU A 3 69.54 -34.82 26.84
C LEU A 3 68.78 -36.15 26.67
N VAL A 4 67.43 -36.10 26.77
CA VAL A 4 66.61 -37.27 26.48
C VAL A 4 66.37 -37.29 24.97
N VAL A 5 67.01 -38.19 24.27
CA VAL A 5 67.06 -38.31 22.80
C VAL A 5 65.70 -38.74 22.23
N ASN A 6 64.85 -39.39 22.99
CA ASN A 6 63.56 -39.93 22.53
C ASN A 6 62.34 -38.98 22.70
N THR A 7 62.42 -37.91 23.50
CA THR A 7 61.35 -36.94 23.69
C THR A 7 61.92 -35.55 23.94
N ASN A 8 61.93 -34.71 22.90
CA ASN A 8 62.33 -33.31 23.04
C ASN A 8 61.16 -32.46 23.48
N VAL A 9 61.00 -32.31 24.82
CA VAL A 9 59.86 -31.55 25.43
C VAL A 9 59.82 -30.10 24.94
N SER A 10 61.04 -29.49 24.70
CA SER A 10 61.06 -28.10 24.17
C SER A 10 60.58 -28.01 22.73
N SER A 11 60.87 -29.01 21.90
CA SER A 11 60.32 -29.07 20.52
C SER A 11 58.82 -29.27 20.52
N LEU A 12 58.27 -30.15 21.35
CA LEU A 12 56.80 -30.35 21.50
C LEU A 12 56.12 -29.11 22.03
N ALA A 13 56.73 -28.39 22.97
CA ALA A 13 56.20 -27.11 23.46
C ALA A 13 56.18 -26.04 22.35
N ALA A 14 57.26 -25.96 21.57
CA ALA A 14 57.36 -25.03 20.43
C ALA A 14 56.30 -25.35 19.34
N GLN A 15 56.12 -26.63 19.00
CA GLN A 15 55.08 -27.06 18.05
C GLN A 15 53.67 -26.75 18.55
N ARG A 16 53.38 -26.96 19.84
CA ARG A 16 52.10 -26.61 20.44
C ARG A 16 51.82 -25.09 20.36
N ASN A 17 52.82 -24.27 20.74
CA ASN A 17 52.73 -22.82 20.67
C ASN A 17 52.51 -22.32 19.23
N LEU A 18 53.23 -22.92 18.27
CA LEU A 18 53.08 -22.62 16.85
C LEU A 18 51.67 -22.96 16.36
N SER A 19 51.13 -24.12 16.71
CA SER A 19 49.76 -24.53 16.36
C SER A 19 48.71 -23.59 16.97
N ILE A 20 48.88 -23.17 18.23
CA ILE A 20 47.97 -22.18 18.87
C ILE A 20 48.04 -20.83 18.15
N ASN A 21 49.23 -20.34 17.84
CA ASN A 21 49.40 -19.07 17.12
C ASN A 21 48.80 -19.11 15.70
N GLN A 22 48.99 -20.21 14.98
CA GLN A 22 48.37 -20.41 13.67
C GLN A 22 46.84 -20.42 13.75
N ALA A 23 46.25 -21.07 14.76
CA ALA A 23 44.82 -21.09 14.98
C ALA A 23 44.25 -19.68 15.34
N GLN A 24 45.01 -18.90 16.14
CA GLN A 24 44.66 -17.51 16.44
C GLN A 24 44.73 -16.59 15.23
N LEU A 25 45.82 -16.74 14.44
CA LEU A 25 46.01 -15.99 13.20
C LEU A 25 44.85 -16.29 12.22
N GLY A 26 44.52 -17.58 12.04
CA GLY A 26 43.41 -17.99 11.18
C GLY A 26 42.07 -17.34 11.58
N ARG A 27 41.77 -17.31 12.89
CA ARG A 27 40.58 -16.61 13.42
C ARG A 27 40.62 -15.11 13.18
N SER A 28 41.76 -14.48 13.34
CA SER A 28 41.93 -13.04 13.09
C SER A 28 41.75 -12.70 11.61
N VAL A 29 42.28 -13.51 10.71
CA VAL A 29 42.10 -13.36 9.26
C VAL A 29 40.62 -13.57 8.87
N GLU A 30 39.94 -14.57 9.43
CA GLU A 30 38.52 -14.82 9.20
C GLU A 30 37.67 -13.63 9.63
N ARG A 31 37.94 -13.06 10.81
CA ARG A 31 37.25 -11.84 11.31
C ARG A 31 37.52 -10.62 10.43
N LEU A 32 38.75 -10.44 10.00
CA LEU A 32 39.13 -9.33 9.12
C LEU A 32 38.48 -9.44 7.74
N SER A 33 38.47 -10.66 7.19
CA SER A 33 37.85 -10.94 5.89
C SER A 33 36.31 -10.80 5.89
N SER A 34 35.66 -11.23 6.99
CA SER A 34 34.20 -11.11 7.13
C SER A 34 33.75 -9.71 7.57
N GLY A 35 34.65 -8.92 8.17
CA GLY A 35 34.33 -7.64 8.81
C GLY A 35 33.49 -7.79 10.08
N LEU A 36 33.27 -9.02 10.56
CA LEU A 36 32.43 -9.31 11.73
C LEU A 36 33.30 -9.74 12.91
N ARG A 37 33.00 -9.23 14.11
CA ARG A 37 33.63 -9.62 15.36
C ARG A 37 33.28 -11.05 15.77
N ILE A 38 32.03 -11.47 15.54
CA ILE A 38 31.47 -12.78 15.85
C ILE A 38 31.27 -13.51 14.52
N THR A 39 32.07 -14.52 14.24
CA THR A 39 31.98 -15.33 13.00
C THR A 39 31.37 -16.71 13.26
N ARG A 40 31.48 -17.22 14.50
CA ARG A 40 31.00 -18.54 14.88
C ARG A 40 30.18 -18.48 16.18
N ALA A 41 29.25 -19.40 16.33
CA ALA A 41 28.48 -19.55 17.57
C ALA A 41 29.37 -19.81 18.80
N ALA A 42 30.53 -20.40 18.59
CA ALA A 42 31.55 -20.66 19.66
C ALA A 42 32.21 -19.37 20.17
N ASP A 43 32.22 -18.27 19.40
CA ASP A 43 32.82 -17.01 19.83
C ASP A 43 31.92 -16.29 20.83
N ASP A 44 30.59 -16.25 20.56
CA ASP A 44 29.57 -15.65 21.41
C ASP A 44 28.17 -16.10 20.95
N ALA A 45 27.64 -17.13 21.57
CA ALA A 45 26.33 -17.68 21.21
C ALA A 45 25.16 -16.69 21.47
N ALA A 46 25.26 -15.90 22.55
CA ALA A 46 24.23 -14.92 22.91
C ALA A 46 24.24 -13.73 21.93
N GLY A 47 25.43 -13.18 21.66
CA GLY A 47 25.60 -12.10 20.69
C GLY A 47 25.24 -12.49 19.27
N LEU A 48 25.51 -13.74 18.86
CA LEU A 48 25.07 -14.25 17.56
C LEU A 48 23.56 -14.35 17.48
N GLY A 49 22.89 -14.89 18.51
CA GLY A 49 21.43 -14.99 18.54
C GLY A 49 20.76 -13.62 18.46
N VAL A 50 21.25 -12.63 19.19
CA VAL A 50 20.75 -11.25 19.10
C VAL A 50 20.99 -10.65 17.71
N SER A 51 22.18 -10.85 17.13
CA SER A 51 22.52 -10.36 15.80
C SER A 51 21.61 -10.93 14.71
N GLU A 52 21.35 -12.25 14.73
CA GLU A 52 20.45 -12.89 13.76
C GLU A 52 19.00 -12.42 13.92
N THR A 53 18.54 -12.22 15.15
CA THR A 53 17.20 -11.67 15.42
C THR A 53 17.06 -10.24 14.86
N LEU A 54 18.07 -9.38 15.12
CA LEU A 54 18.09 -8.02 14.60
C LEU A 54 18.17 -7.98 13.07
N ARG A 55 18.96 -8.84 12.46
CA ARG A 55 19.04 -8.96 11.00
C ARG A 55 17.70 -9.40 10.39
N ALA A 56 16.99 -10.31 11.04
CA ALA A 56 15.65 -10.73 10.61
C ALA A 56 14.67 -9.56 10.73
N GLN A 57 14.70 -8.80 11.83
CA GLN A 57 13.86 -7.62 12.03
C GLN A 57 14.14 -6.54 10.98
N ILE A 58 15.42 -6.24 10.69
CA ILE A 58 15.79 -5.26 9.66
C ILE A 58 15.25 -5.68 8.29
N ARG A 59 15.36 -6.96 7.92
CA ARG A 59 14.81 -7.46 6.66
C ARG A 59 13.28 -7.33 6.62
N SER A 60 12.60 -7.60 7.73
CA SER A 60 11.16 -7.45 7.85
C SER A 60 10.72 -5.99 7.75
N ILE A 61 11.44 -5.05 8.40
CA ILE A 61 11.17 -3.61 8.31
C ILE A 61 11.36 -3.11 6.87
N ASN A 62 12.43 -3.52 6.21
CA ASN A 62 12.66 -3.16 4.81
C ASN A 62 11.54 -3.68 3.88
N GLN A 63 10.96 -4.85 4.18
CA GLN A 63 9.79 -5.34 3.45
C GLN A 63 8.54 -4.55 3.82
N ALA A 64 8.34 -4.20 5.09
CA ALA A 64 7.23 -3.38 5.55
C ALA A 64 7.23 -2.00 4.88
N ASN A 65 8.40 -1.37 4.72
CA ASN A 65 8.53 -0.10 3.99
C ASN A 65 8.13 -0.25 2.50
N ARG A 66 8.49 -1.35 1.85
CA ARG A 66 8.01 -1.61 0.48
C ARG A 66 6.50 -1.80 0.43
N ASN A 67 5.94 -2.58 1.36
CA ASN A 67 4.50 -2.78 1.45
C ASN A 67 3.75 -1.46 1.68
N ALA A 68 4.30 -0.55 2.49
CA ALA A 68 3.74 0.79 2.69
C ALA A 68 3.77 1.61 1.39
N GLY A 69 4.87 1.55 0.61
CA GLY A 69 4.97 2.15 -0.71
C GLY A 69 3.92 1.60 -1.70
N ASP A 70 3.68 0.29 -1.68
CA ASP A 70 2.62 -0.33 -2.48
C ASP A 70 1.23 0.15 -2.03
N GLY A 71 1.00 0.28 -0.72
CA GLY A 71 -0.23 0.84 -0.14
C GLY A 71 -0.48 2.30 -0.57
N ILE A 72 0.56 3.13 -0.60
CA ILE A 72 0.49 4.51 -1.12
C ILE A 72 0.10 4.48 -2.61
N SER A 73 0.77 3.65 -3.40
CA SER A 73 0.52 3.55 -4.85
C SER A 73 -0.92 3.13 -5.14
N LEU A 74 -1.42 2.11 -4.44
CA LEU A 74 -2.81 1.65 -4.52
C LEU A 74 -3.79 2.79 -4.20
N THR A 75 -3.55 3.52 -3.11
CA THR A 75 -4.43 4.62 -2.68
C THR A 75 -4.39 5.80 -3.66
N GLN A 76 -3.24 6.09 -4.28
CA GLN A 76 -3.10 7.11 -5.31
C GLN A 76 -3.88 6.77 -6.58
N VAL A 77 -3.88 5.50 -7.00
CA VAL A 77 -4.69 5.04 -8.15
C VAL A 77 -6.18 5.22 -7.84
N ALA A 78 -6.62 4.82 -6.64
CA ALA A 78 -8.01 4.98 -6.22
C ALA A 78 -8.42 6.47 -6.15
N ASP A 79 -7.58 7.35 -5.59
CA ASP A 79 -7.86 8.79 -5.52
C ASP A 79 -7.92 9.43 -6.92
N GLY A 80 -7.02 9.07 -7.82
CA GLY A 80 -7.01 9.56 -9.19
C GLY A 80 -8.28 9.21 -9.95
N ALA A 81 -8.75 7.96 -9.82
CA ALA A 81 -10.02 7.53 -10.42
C ALA A 81 -11.21 8.21 -9.75
N ALA A 82 -11.25 8.34 -8.42
CA ALA A 82 -12.29 9.06 -7.69
C ALA A 82 -12.35 10.55 -8.09
N ALA A 83 -11.20 11.19 -8.33
CA ALA A 83 -11.16 12.57 -8.84
C ALA A 83 -11.82 12.69 -10.22
N THR A 84 -11.60 11.73 -11.10
CA THR A 84 -12.23 11.67 -12.42
C THR A 84 -13.74 11.50 -12.30
N VAL A 85 -14.21 10.58 -11.44
CA VAL A 85 -15.64 10.43 -11.13
C VAL A 85 -16.24 11.73 -10.61
N GLY A 86 -15.54 12.44 -9.71
CA GLY A 86 -16.00 13.75 -9.20
C GLY A 86 -16.15 14.81 -10.29
N SER A 87 -15.27 14.83 -11.29
CA SER A 87 -15.40 15.74 -12.43
C SER A 87 -16.59 15.41 -13.33
N LEU A 88 -16.85 14.12 -13.56
CA LEU A 88 -18.01 13.66 -14.31
C LEU A 88 -19.31 13.99 -13.60
N LEU A 89 -19.38 13.80 -12.27
CA LEU A 89 -20.53 14.20 -11.45
C LEU A 89 -20.80 15.71 -11.52
N SER A 90 -19.73 16.53 -11.50
CA SER A 90 -19.87 17.98 -11.67
C SER A 90 -20.46 18.33 -13.03
N ARG A 91 -20.04 17.67 -14.11
CA ARG A 91 -20.62 17.84 -15.44
C ARG A 91 -22.07 17.37 -15.49
N MET A 92 -22.39 16.23 -14.87
CA MET A 92 -23.78 15.75 -14.77
C MET A 92 -24.67 16.75 -14.01
N ARG A 93 -24.13 17.41 -12.98
CA ARG A 93 -24.86 18.47 -12.25
C ARG A 93 -25.19 19.68 -13.13
N GLU A 94 -24.24 20.11 -13.99
CA GLU A 94 -24.48 21.17 -14.98
C GLU A 94 -25.63 20.79 -15.92
N LEU A 95 -25.62 19.57 -16.48
CA LEU A 95 -26.69 19.08 -17.37
C LEU A 95 -28.05 19.00 -16.66
N ALA A 96 -28.07 18.51 -15.42
CA ALA A 96 -29.26 18.46 -14.60
C ALA A 96 -29.81 19.87 -14.33
N THR A 97 -28.94 20.85 -14.00
CA THR A 97 -29.35 22.24 -13.79
C THR A 97 -29.92 22.85 -15.08
N GLN A 98 -29.26 22.57 -16.22
CA GLN A 98 -29.76 23.05 -17.52
C GLN A 98 -31.09 22.44 -17.88
N SER A 99 -31.30 21.12 -17.68
CA SER A 99 -32.54 20.41 -17.97
C SER A 99 -33.69 20.82 -17.03
N ALA A 100 -33.38 21.24 -15.79
CA ALA A 100 -34.36 21.73 -14.83
C ALA A 100 -35.00 23.07 -15.25
N SER A 101 -34.38 23.82 -16.20
CA SER A 101 -34.89 25.09 -16.68
C SER A 101 -36.23 24.91 -17.41
N GLY A 102 -37.22 25.75 -17.08
CA GLY A 102 -38.53 25.77 -17.76
C GLY A 102 -38.47 26.26 -19.22
N THR A 103 -37.34 26.79 -19.68
CA THR A 103 -37.18 27.34 -21.04
C THR A 103 -36.90 26.30 -22.11
N LEU A 104 -36.57 25.06 -21.72
CA LEU A 104 -36.24 23.98 -22.65
C LEU A 104 -37.48 23.15 -23.03
N GLY A 105 -37.54 22.75 -24.30
CA GLY A 105 -38.51 21.78 -24.81
C GLY A 105 -38.15 20.33 -24.50
N ALA A 106 -39.04 19.40 -24.82
CA ALA A 106 -38.79 17.97 -24.59
C ALA A 106 -37.64 17.42 -25.45
N THR A 107 -37.48 17.94 -26.66
CA THR A 107 -36.42 17.48 -27.60
C THR A 107 -35.02 17.88 -27.07
N GLU A 108 -34.88 19.13 -26.63
CA GLU A 108 -33.62 19.63 -26.08
C GLU A 108 -33.25 18.87 -24.80
N ARG A 109 -34.21 18.57 -23.92
CA ARG A 109 -33.98 17.74 -22.75
C ARG A 109 -33.53 16.30 -23.12
N SER A 110 -34.08 15.75 -24.19
CA SER A 110 -33.68 14.42 -24.67
C SER A 110 -32.20 14.39 -25.08
N TYR A 111 -31.69 15.46 -25.69
CA TYR A 111 -30.25 15.54 -26.03
C TYR A 111 -29.38 15.65 -24.77
N LEU A 112 -29.81 16.43 -23.78
CA LEU A 112 -29.11 16.52 -22.48
C LEU A 112 -29.14 15.19 -21.74
N ASP A 113 -30.26 14.46 -21.80
CA ASP A 113 -30.40 13.15 -21.17
C ASP A 113 -29.48 12.10 -21.81
N GLN A 114 -29.28 12.14 -23.14
CA GLN A 114 -28.32 11.28 -23.83
C GLN A 114 -26.90 11.50 -23.33
N GLU A 115 -26.45 12.77 -23.20
CA GLU A 115 -25.13 13.08 -22.64
C GLU A 115 -25.03 12.62 -21.16
N PHE A 116 -26.08 12.88 -20.37
CA PHE A 116 -26.15 12.49 -18.97
C PHE A 116 -26.03 10.97 -18.78
N VAL A 117 -26.72 10.17 -19.58
CA VAL A 117 -26.65 8.71 -19.57
C VAL A 117 -25.28 8.22 -20.00
N ALA A 118 -24.65 8.87 -20.99
CA ALA A 118 -23.29 8.53 -21.40
C ALA A 118 -22.27 8.79 -20.28
N LEU A 119 -22.36 9.92 -19.58
CA LEU A 119 -21.51 10.23 -18.43
C LEU A 119 -21.72 9.24 -17.28
N ARG A 120 -22.97 8.86 -17.01
CA ARG A 120 -23.29 7.83 -16.01
C ARG A 120 -22.64 6.49 -16.37
N SER A 121 -22.70 6.06 -17.63
CA SER A 121 -22.05 4.83 -18.09
C SER A 121 -20.53 4.91 -17.98
N GLU A 122 -19.96 6.09 -18.15
CA GLU A 122 -18.52 6.29 -18.00
C GLU A 122 -18.09 6.21 -16.52
N ILE A 123 -18.90 6.69 -15.58
CA ILE A 123 -18.66 6.50 -14.14
C ILE A 123 -18.62 5.00 -13.82
N ASP A 124 -19.60 4.25 -14.29
CA ASP A 124 -19.66 2.80 -14.07
C ASP A 124 -18.46 2.08 -14.68
N ARG A 125 -18.05 2.47 -15.89
CA ARG A 125 -16.86 1.94 -16.53
C ARG A 125 -15.60 2.24 -15.71
N ILE A 126 -15.40 3.47 -15.23
CA ILE A 126 -14.25 3.84 -14.40
C ILE A 126 -14.26 3.02 -13.11
N ALA A 127 -15.41 2.91 -12.44
CA ALA A 127 -15.51 2.15 -11.20
C ALA A 127 -15.14 0.66 -11.40
N THR A 128 -15.61 0.06 -12.49
CA THR A 128 -15.38 -1.37 -12.77
C THR A 128 -14.01 -1.68 -13.36
N THR A 129 -13.40 -0.75 -14.10
CA THR A 129 -12.09 -0.97 -14.74
C THR A 129 -10.91 -0.49 -13.90
N THR A 130 -11.15 0.28 -12.85
CA THR A 130 -10.06 0.74 -11.97
C THR A 130 -9.61 -0.40 -11.07
N GLU A 131 -8.45 -0.95 -11.35
CA GLU A 131 -7.85 -2.05 -10.61
C GLU A 131 -6.38 -1.77 -10.27
N TYR A 132 -5.90 -2.41 -9.22
CA TYR A 132 -4.48 -2.45 -8.85
C TYR A 132 -4.06 -3.90 -8.65
N ASN A 133 -3.11 -4.38 -9.46
CA ASN A 133 -2.65 -5.76 -9.45
C ASN A 133 -3.81 -6.80 -9.59
N GLY A 134 -4.80 -6.52 -10.47
CA GLY A 134 -5.95 -7.38 -10.71
C GLY A 134 -7.02 -7.34 -9.60
N GLN A 135 -6.90 -6.41 -8.65
CA GLN A 135 -7.89 -6.20 -7.59
C GLN A 135 -8.69 -4.92 -7.90
N PRO A 136 -10.03 -4.98 -8.02
CA PRO A 136 -10.85 -3.81 -8.23
C PRO A 136 -10.79 -2.89 -7.00
N LEU A 137 -10.72 -1.56 -7.25
CA LEU A 137 -10.56 -0.58 -6.18
C LEU A 137 -11.84 0.18 -5.86
N LEU A 138 -12.71 0.41 -6.84
CA LEU A 138 -13.88 1.29 -6.73
C LEU A 138 -15.22 0.57 -6.97
N SER A 139 -15.19 -0.74 -7.21
CA SER A 139 -16.39 -1.55 -7.40
C SER A 139 -16.40 -2.74 -6.47
N GLY A 140 -17.56 -3.06 -5.90
CA GLY A 140 -17.76 -4.20 -5.00
C GLY A 140 -17.78 -3.82 -3.52
N SER A 141 -18.71 -4.43 -2.81
CA SER A 141 -18.96 -4.13 -1.39
C SER A 141 -17.72 -4.39 -0.52
N SER A 142 -17.20 -3.34 0.09
CA SER A 142 -16.24 -3.34 1.19
C SER A 142 -14.85 -3.91 0.84
N ASN A 143 -14.21 -3.40 -0.19
CA ASN A 143 -12.81 -3.72 -0.46
C ASN A 143 -11.92 -3.07 0.61
N THR A 144 -11.57 -3.84 1.63
CA THR A 144 -10.59 -3.42 2.63
C THR A 144 -9.30 -4.22 2.41
N PHE A 145 -8.23 -3.52 2.11
CA PHE A 145 -6.91 -4.12 1.96
C PHE A 145 -6.11 -3.92 3.24
N GLU A 146 -5.68 -5.00 3.83
CA GLU A 146 -4.78 -4.96 4.98
C GLU A 146 -3.33 -4.93 4.49
N VAL A 147 -2.66 -3.81 4.71
CA VAL A 147 -1.24 -3.64 4.39
C VAL A 147 -0.41 -3.81 5.65
N PHE A 148 0.47 -4.80 5.65
CA PHE A 148 1.34 -5.10 6.80
C PHE A 148 2.58 -4.21 6.76
N ILE A 149 2.73 -3.33 7.76
CA ILE A 149 3.78 -2.30 7.87
C ILE A 149 4.70 -2.49 9.09
N GLY A 150 4.57 -3.60 9.79
CA GLY A 150 5.36 -3.91 10.99
C GLY A 150 6.26 -5.12 10.81
N PHE A 151 6.95 -5.50 11.88
CA PHE A 151 7.82 -6.68 11.94
C PHE A 151 7.36 -7.74 12.96
N LYS A 152 6.28 -7.45 13.70
CA LYS A 152 5.67 -8.37 14.67
C LYS A 152 4.23 -8.67 14.29
N SER A 153 3.74 -9.86 14.62
CA SER A 153 2.32 -10.17 14.53
C SER A 153 1.52 -9.31 15.52
N GLY A 154 0.37 -8.78 15.08
CA GLY A 154 -0.53 -7.98 15.91
C GLY A 154 -1.19 -6.86 15.11
N SER A 155 -2.41 -6.46 15.52
CA SER A 155 -3.24 -5.46 14.84
C SER A 155 -2.62 -4.06 14.74
N GLY A 156 -1.60 -3.76 15.54
CA GLY A 156 -0.85 -2.49 15.45
C GLY A 156 0.21 -2.45 14.34
N ASN A 157 0.46 -3.57 13.67
CA ASN A 157 1.47 -3.69 12.62
C ASN A 157 0.87 -3.77 11.22
N SER A 158 -0.43 -3.55 11.09
CA SER A 158 -1.14 -3.47 9.82
C SER A 158 -1.94 -2.18 9.71
N LEU A 159 -2.07 -1.67 8.51
CA LEU A 159 -2.92 -0.55 8.16
C LEU A 159 -4.00 -1.01 7.18
N ASN A 160 -5.26 -0.77 7.55
CA ASN A 160 -6.39 -1.10 6.70
C ASN A 160 -6.69 0.06 5.76
N VAL A 161 -6.68 -0.21 4.48
CA VAL A 161 -7.11 0.69 3.41
C VAL A 161 -8.55 0.32 3.07
N ALA A 162 -9.50 1.09 3.60
CA ALA A 162 -10.90 0.94 3.25
C ALA A 162 -11.16 1.75 1.97
N LEU A 163 -11.51 1.07 0.89
CA LEU A 163 -11.87 1.68 -0.38
C LEU A 163 -13.38 1.88 -0.45
N ALA A 164 -13.78 3.02 -1.01
CA ALA A 164 -15.18 3.33 -1.22
C ALA A 164 -15.68 2.71 -2.54
N ASP A 165 -16.88 2.16 -2.49
CA ASP A 165 -17.60 1.78 -3.70
C ASP A 165 -18.17 3.04 -4.36
N LEU A 166 -17.78 3.28 -5.60
CA LEU A 166 -18.16 4.46 -6.38
C LEU A 166 -18.83 4.07 -7.70
N ASP A 167 -19.37 2.86 -7.80
CA ASP A 167 -20.18 2.48 -8.94
C ASP A 167 -21.52 3.27 -8.98
N VAL A 168 -22.21 3.21 -10.09
CA VAL A 168 -23.47 3.93 -10.30
C VAL A 168 -24.53 3.56 -9.26
N ALA A 169 -24.52 2.33 -8.75
CA ALA A 169 -25.47 1.86 -7.75
C ALA A 169 -25.14 2.42 -6.37
N ALA A 170 -23.88 2.40 -5.98
CA ALA A 170 -23.42 2.90 -4.68
C ALA A 170 -23.59 4.42 -4.54
N VAL A 171 -23.38 5.16 -5.62
CA VAL A 171 -23.59 6.63 -5.63
C VAL A 171 -25.07 7.04 -5.87
N GLY A 172 -26.00 6.07 -5.96
CA GLY A 172 -27.44 6.33 -6.03
C GLY A 172 -27.93 6.88 -7.38
N LEU A 173 -27.21 6.61 -8.47
CA LEU A 173 -27.53 7.09 -9.82
C LEU A 173 -28.10 6.01 -10.74
N THR A 174 -28.54 4.87 -10.18
CA THR A 174 -29.15 3.80 -10.96
C THR A 174 -30.47 4.29 -11.62
N GLY A 175 -30.55 4.15 -12.94
CA GLY A 175 -31.73 4.62 -13.68
C GLY A 175 -31.91 6.15 -13.73
N ALA A 176 -30.90 6.92 -13.30
CA ALA A 176 -30.90 8.36 -13.32
C ALA A 176 -31.11 8.92 -14.74
N SER A 177 -32.02 9.88 -14.90
CA SER A 177 -32.42 10.55 -16.16
C SER A 177 -32.78 11.99 -15.89
N VAL A 178 -32.53 12.86 -16.84
CA VAL A 178 -32.85 14.28 -16.81
C VAL A 178 -33.84 14.68 -17.94
N SER A 179 -34.58 13.71 -18.48
CA SER A 179 -35.51 13.89 -19.60
C SER A 179 -36.70 14.80 -19.29
N THR A 180 -37.00 15.06 -18.01
CA THR A 180 -38.03 15.99 -17.57
C THR A 180 -37.51 16.99 -16.54
N ALA A 181 -38.10 18.19 -16.44
CA ALA A 181 -37.70 19.19 -15.46
C ALA A 181 -37.79 18.67 -14.01
N ALA A 182 -38.85 17.92 -13.69
CA ALA A 182 -39.05 17.35 -12.36
C ALA A 182 -38.00 16.27 -12.03
N ALA A 183 -37.68 15.38 -12.99
CA ALA A 183 -36.63 14.41 -12.84
C ALA A 183 -35.23 15.09 -12.64
N ALA A 184 -34.94 16.12 -13.45
CA ALA A 184 -33.71 16.89 -13.34
C ALA A 184 -33.57 17.56 -11.97
N GLN A 185 -34.63 18.13 -11.40
CA GLN A 185 -34.62 18.71 -10.05
C GLN A 185 -34.32 17.65 -8.97
N THR A 186 -34.93 16.46 -9.09
CA THR A 186 -34.63 15.35 -8.17
C THR A 186 -33.19 14.89 -8.30
N MET A 187 -32.65 14.83 -9.53
CA MET A 187 -31.27 14.42 -9.77
C MET A 187 -30.25 15.38 -9.19
N LEU A 188 -30.52 16.66 -9.04
CA LEU A 188 -29.61 17.61 -8.40
C LEU A 188 -29.26 17.16 -6.98
N SER A 189 -30.23 16.76 -6.17
CA SER A 189 -29.98 16.29 -4.79
C SER A 189 -29.23 14.97 -4.75
N ASN A 190 -29.53 14.07 -5.68
CA ASN A 190 -28.79 12.78 -5.77
C ASN A 190 -27.32 12.98 -6.18
N ILE A 191 -27.10 13.87 -7.15
CA ILE A 191 -25.73 14.20 -7.60
C ILE A 191 -24.96 14.92 -6.49
N ASP A 192 -25.58 15.84 -5.73
CA ASP A 192 -24.93 16.50 -4.60
C ASP A 192 -24.53 15.49 -3.51
N SER A 193 -25.38 14.48 -3.26
CA SER A 193 -25.06 13.37 -2.36
C SER A 193 -23.89 12.52 -2.90
N ALA A 194 -23.89 12.21 -4.19
CA ALA A 194 -22.81 11.48 -4.85
C ALA A 194 -21.48 12.25 -4.79
N ILE A 195 -21.48 13.55 -5.05
CA ILE A 195 -20.29 14.41 -4.93
C ILE A 195 -19.76 14.40 -3.48
N SER A 196 -20.65 14.47 -2.49
CA SER A 196 -20.27 14.38 -1.08
C SER A 196 -19.66 13.03 -0.73
N ALA A 197 -20.20 11.92 -1.25
CA ALA A 197 -19.65 10.58 -1.08
C ALA A 197 -18.23 10.46 -1.67
N VAL A 198 -18.03 10.95 -2.89
CA VAL A 198 -16.71 10.97 -3.54
C VAL A 198 -15.73 11.85 -2.76
N ALA A 199 -16.15 13.02 -2.29
CA ALA A 199 -15.28 13.90 -1.49
C ALA A 199 -14.86 13.22 -0.17
N THR A 200 -15.78 12.52 0.49
CA THR A 200 -15.50 11.75 1.72
C THR A 200 -14.53 10.61 1.45
N ALA A 201 -14.73 9.87 0.35
CA ALA A 201 -13.81 8.80 -0.07
C ALA A 201 -12.39 9.35 -0.28
N ARG A 202 -12.25 10.45 -1.00
CA ARG A 202 -10.98 11.10 -1.25
C ARG A 202 -10.31 11.64 0.02
N ALA A 203 -11.06 12.21 0.95
CA ALA A 203 -10.54 12.62 2.25
C ALA A 203 -9.99 11.42 3.04
N ASN A 204 -10.67 10.28 3.00
CA ASN A 204 -10.19 9.03 3.60
C ASN A 204 -8.90 8.55 2.94
N TYR A 205 -8.82 8.56 1.59
CA TYR A 205 -7.60 8.18 0.86
C TYR A 205 -6.42 9.08 1.25
N GLY A 206 -6.62 10.40 1.33
CA GLY A 206 -5.58 11.32 1.77
C GLY A 206 -5.11 11.05 3.21
N SER A 207 -6.03 10.75 4.12
CA SER A 207 -5.67 10.39 5.50
C SER A 207 -4.87 9.09 5.59
N ILE A 208 -5.23 8.09 4.78
CA ILE A 208 -4.52 6.80 4.70
C ILE A 208 -3.12 6.99 4.11
N GLN A 209 -2.96 7.79 3.05
CA GLN A 209 -1.65 8.13 2.49
C GLN A 209 -0.75 8.79 3.53
N SER A 210 -1.24 9.80 4.25
CA SER A 210 -0.48 10.46 5.31
C SER A 210 -0.05 9.48 6.43
N ARG A 211 -0.91 8.52 6.77
CA ARG A 211 -0.55 7.47 7.76
C ARG A 211 0.53 6.53 7.25
N PHE A 212 0.54 6.17 5.97
CA PHE A 212 1.62 5.39 5.37
C PHE A 212 2.93 6.17 5.34
N GLU A 213 2.91 7.46 4.97
CA GLU A 213 4.10 8.31 4.96
C GLU A 213 4.75 8.45 6.34
N VAL A 214 3.93 8.49 7.41
CA VAL A 214 4.45 8.52 8.80
C VAL A 214 4.98 7.16 9.24
N ALA A 215 4.53 6.07 8.62
CA ALA A 215 4.93 4.70 8.98
C ALA A 215 6.24 4.25 8.32
N ILE A 216 6.71 4.93 7.26
CA ILE A 216 7.97 4.71 6.55
C ILE A 216 9.12 5.44 7.25
#